data_0f0466fcd954201f7a7a9e35e03f761d
#
_entry.id   0f0466fcd954201f7a7a9e35e03f761d
#
_cell.length_a   1.000
_cell.length_b   1.000
_cell.length_c   1.000
_cell.angle_alpha   90.00
_cell.angle_beta   90.00
_cell.angle_gamma   90.00
#
_symmetry.space_group_name_H-M   'P 1'
#
loop_
_entity.id
_entity.type
_entity.pdbx_description
1 polymer ?
#
loop_
_entity_poly.entity_id
_entity_poly.type
_entity_poly.pdbx_seq_one_letter_code
_entity_poly.pdbx_strand_id
1 'polypeptide(L)'
;NIRKEQIERLLEIAYDDTKLETHQAMEGFLHNLNTMHSRGGNQVVFSSINYGTDTSEEGRMVIRELLRATEEGLGKKETPIFPIQIFKVKEGVNYSDEDYTFSINNFDEAMEYALNGIEKSKGEQKIKFNVPNFDLFLLSCDVTSRRLFPNYVFLDTEFNKHEKWRADDPLKYKYEVATMGCRTRVFENLHGEKSSLGRGNLSFTSINFPRIAIQVRKSVEEEMKNKKFLNETEKKDKKNELLERKFQKKVIETTYLVGKQLIERFNFQKTALGKQFPFMRCNDLWKGMGKIDGNDEI
;
A
#
# COMPACT_ATOMS: atom_id res chain seq x y z
N ASN A 1 -0.13 -7.28 -49.06
CA ASN A 1 0.92 -7.81 -48.16
C ASN A 1 1.82 -6.68 -47.62
N ILE A 2 2.45 -5.86 -48.49
CA ILE A 2 3.33 -4.74 -48.07
C ILE A 2 2.64 -3.80 -47.08
N ARG A 3 1.37 -3.47 -47.30
CA ARG A 3 0.61 -2.56 -46.42
C ARG A 3 0.34 -3.17 -45.03
N LYS A 4 0.15 -4.48 -44.94
CA LYS A 4 -0.05 -5.19 -43.68
C LYS A 4 1.24 -5.24 -42.86
N GLU A 5 2.35 -5.60 -43.49
CA GLU A 5 3.67 -5.59 -42.84
C GLU A 5 4.10 -4.21 -42.36
N GLN A 6 3.78 -3.16 -43.14
CA GLN A 6 4.04 -1.78 -42.72
C GLN A 6 3.22 -1.37 -41.49
N ILE A 7 1.95 -1.78 -41.42
CA ILE A 7 1.08 -1.51 -40.27
C ILE A 7 1.59 -2.26 -39.03
N GLU A 8 1.93 -3.54 -39.19
CA GLU A 8 2.48 -4.34 -38.08
C GLU A 8 3.77 -3.70 -37.51
N ARG A 9 4.68 -3.26 -38.40
CA ARG A 9 5.92 -2.58 -37.98
C ARG A 9 5.65 -1.24 -37.27
N LEU A 10 4.66 -0.47 -37.72
CA LEU A 10 4.28 0.79 -37.08
C LEU A 10 3.66 0.55 -35.69
N LEU A 11 2.89 -0.52 -35.52
CA LEU A 11 2.33 -0.93 -34.23
C LEU A 11 3.43 -1.37 -33.26
N GLU A 12 4.43 -2.13 -33.74
CA GLU A 12 5.60 -2.50 -32.93
C GLU A 12 6.36 -1.27 -32.45
N ILE A 13 6.66 -0.31 -33.34
CA ILE A 13 7.34 0.94 -32.97
C ILE A 13 6.53 1.72 -31.95
N ALA A 14 5.22 1.88 -32.19
CA ALA A 14 4.35 2.62 -31.27
C ALA A 14 4.28 1.94 -29.88
N TYR A 15 4.30 0.62 -29.84
CA TYR A 15 4.34 -0.13 -28.59
C TYR A 15 5.65 0.10 -27.85
N ASP A 16 6.80 -0.01 -28.54
CA ASP A 16 8.13 0.20 -27.96
C ASP A 16 8.30 1.64 -27.44
N ASP A 17 7.84 2.63 -28.19
CA ASP A 17 7.86 4.04 -27.78
C ASP A 17 6.98 4.24 -26.52
N THR A 18 5.75 3.71 -26.53
CA THR A 18 4.83 3.79 -25.38
C THR A 18 5.43 3.14 -24.14
N LYS A 19 6.08 1.99 -24.30
CA LYS A 19 6.75 1.28 -23.22
C LYS A 19 7.90 2.10 -22.65
N LEU A 20 8.74 2.70 -23.49
CA LEU A 20 9.84 3.56 -23.07
C LEU A 20 9.33 4.79 -22.31
N GLU A 21 8.30 5.45 -22.82
CA GLU A 21 7.68 6.59 -22.15
C GLU A 21 7.06 6.18 -20.81
N THR A 22 6.41 5.02 -20.74
CA THR A 22 5.85 4.47 -19.51
C THR A 22 6.95 4.19 -18.49
N HIS A 23 8.06 3.60 -18.92
CA HIS A 23 9.22 3.35 -18.05
C HIS A 23 9.78 4.65 -17.48
N GLN A 24 10.04 5.65 -18.33
CA GLN A 24 10.51 6.97 -17.88
C GLN A 24 9.53 7.67 -16.93
N ALA A 25 8.23 7.51 -17.17
CA ALA A 25 7.22 8.03 -16.26
C ALA A 25 7.28 7.34 -14.89
N MET A 26 7.50 6.04 -14.82
CA MET A 26 7.65 5.30 -13.56
C MET A 26 8.95 5.66 -12.83
N GLU A 27 10.06 5.82 -13.54
CA GLU A 27 11.30 6.36 -12.96
C GLU A 27 11.06 7.76 -12.35
N GLY A 28 10.48 8.68 -13.13
CA GLY A 28 10.14 10.03 -12.66
C GLY A 28 9.22 10.02 -11.45
N PHE A 29 8.24 9.12 -11.43
CA PHE A 29 7.32 8.92 -10.31
C PHE A 29 8.07 8.49 -9.04
N LEU A 30 8.93 7.49 -9.13
CA LEU A 30 9.74 7.02 -8.00
C LEU A 30 10.71 8.11 -7.51
N HIS A 31 11.43 8.77 -8.42
CA HIS A 31 12.33 9.85 -8.07
C HIS A 31 11.62 11.01 -7.36
N ASN A 32 10.50 11.46 -7.90
CA ASN A 32 9.73 12.57 -7.33
C ASN A 32 9.24 12.27 -5.91
N LEU A 33 8.72 11.06 -5.67
CA LEU A 33 8.22 10.68 -4.34
C LEU A 33 9.33 10.52 -3.30
N ASN A 34 10.57 10.30 -3.71
CA ASN A 34 11.71 10.13 -2.80
C ASN A 34 12.57 11.39 -2.63
N THR A 35 12.46 12.37 -3.53
CA THR A 35 13.30 13.56 -3.53
C THR A 35 12.54 14.86 -3.29
N MET A 36 11.25 14.92 -3.63
CA MET A 36 10.47 16.14 -3.47
C MET A 36 9.95 16.30 -2.04
N HIS A 37 10.38 17.37 -1.40
CA HIS A 37 9.95 17.76 -0.04
C HIS A 37 8.72 18.68 -0.14
N SER A 38 7.54 18.11 -0.28
CA SER A 38 6.28 18.87 -0.41
C SER A 38 5.63 19.20 0.93
N ARG A 39 6.17 18.70 2.04
CA ARG A 39 5.66 18.96 3.39
C ARG A 39 6.62 19.86 4.15
N GLY A 40 6.06 20.66 5.10
CA GLY A 40 6.86 21.43 6.05
C GLY A 40 7.85 20.53 6.81
N GLY A 41 9.05 21.05 7.11
CA GLY A 41 10.09 20.32 7.82
C GLY A 41 10.90 19.33 6.98
N ASN A 42 11.00 19.55 5.67
CA ASN A 42 11.77 18.71 4.75
C ASN A 42 11.35 17.22 4.78
N GLN A 43 10.07 16.95 4.87
CA GLN A 43 9.54 15.59 4.83
C GLN A 43 9.10 15.20 3.42
N VAL A 44 9.47 14.01 2.96
CA VAL A 44 8.92 13.42 1.75
C VAL A 44 7.43 13.09 1.95
N VAL A 45 6.67 13.05 0.86
CA VAL A 45 5.26 12.67 0.89
C VAL A 45 5.13 11.19 1.19
N PHE A 46 4.53 10.85 2.33
CA PHE A 46 4.20 9.46 2.63
C PHE A 46 3.06 8.99 1.70
N SER A 47 3.41 8.13 0.77
CA SER A 47 2.53 7.66 -0.29
C SER A 47 2.52 6.15 -0.37
N SER A 48 1.44 5.57 -0.87
CA SER A 48 1.32 4.15 -1.17
C SER A 48 0.51 3.92 -2.43
N ILE A 49 0.81 2.85 -3.13
CA ILE A 49 0.06 2.39 -4.30
C ILE A 49 -0.31 0.92 -4.14
N ASN A 50 -1.48 0.56 -4.66
CA ASN A 50 -1.98 -0.81 -4.65
C ASN A 50 -2.26 -1.23 -6.10
N TYR A 51 -1.67 -2.33 -6.55
CA TYR A 51 -1.75 -2.79 -7.92
C TYR A 51 -1.61 -4.33 -7.99
N GLY A 52 -1.67 -4.93 -9.18
CA GLY A 52 -1.42 -6.36 -9.40
C GLY A 52 -2.56 -7.10 -10.12
N THR A 53 -3.80 -6.63 -10.01
CA THR A 53 -4.99 -7.34 -10.53
C THR A 53 -5.51 -6.80 -11.88
N ASP A 54 -4.94 -5.75 -12.41
CA ASP A 54 -5.28 -5.26 -13.74
C ASP A 54 -4.72 -6.19 -14.81
N THR A 55 -5.59 -6.68 -15.69
CA THR A 55 -5.28 -7.62 -16.77
C THR A 55 -5.33 -6.99 -18.15
N SER A 56 -5.62 -5.68 -18.26
CA SER A 56 -5.51 -4.95 -19.52
C SER A 56 -4.05 -4.85 -19.96
N GLU A 57 -3.81 -4.73 -21.26
CA GLU A 57 -2.44 -4.60 -21.80
C GLU A 57 -1.74 -3.36 -21.23
N GLU A 58 -2.44 -2.25 -21.12
CA GLU A 58 -1.94 -0.99 -20.57
C GLU A 58 -1.62 -1.12 -19.07
N GLY A 59 -2.54 -1.70 -18.29
CA GLY A 59 -2.34 -1.93 -16.87
C GLY A 59 -1.17 -2.85 -16.59
N ARG A 60 -1.04 -3.93 -17.36
CA ARG A 60 0.10 -4.85 -17.28
C ARG A 60 1.43 -4.16 -17.63
N MET A 61 1.43 -3.30 -18.66
CA MET A 61 2.61 -2.50 -19.01
C MET A 61 3.03 -1.59 -17.85
N VAL A 62 2.09 -0.82 -17.29
CA VAL A 62 2.37 0.05 -16.14
C VAL A 62 2.92 -0.74 -14.94
N ILE A 63 2.33 -1.89 -14.60
CA ILE A 63 2.80 -2.75 -13.51
C ILE A 63 4.24 -3.22 -13.79
N ARG A 64 4.52 -3.69 -14.99
CA ARG A 64 5.84 -4.18 -15.38
C ARG A 64 6.89 -3.09 -15.29
N GLU A 65 6.63 -1.93 -15.88
CA GLU A 65 7.60 -0.85 -15.90
C GLU A 65 7.80 -0.20 -14.52
N LEU A 66 6.79 -0.19 -13.68
CA LEU A 66 6.94 0.19 -12.27
C LEU A 66 7.87 -0.78 -11.50
N LEU A 67 7.69 -2.09 -11.70
CA LEU A 67 8.53 -3.10 -11.08
C LEU A 67 9.99 -2.98 -11.56
N ARG A 68 10.21 -2.77 -12.86
CA ARG A 68 11.55 -2.57 -13.44
C ARG A 68 12.22 -1.30 -12.90
N ALA A 69 11.53 -0.18 -12.92
CA ALA A 69 12.06 1.07 -12.35
C ALA A 69 12.38 0.93 -10.86
N THR A 70 11.57 0.14 -10.12
CA THR A 70 11.85 -0.17 -8.71
C THR A 70 13.12 -1.01 -8.56
N GLU A 71 13.33 -1.99 -9.43
CA GLU A 71 14.53 -2.84 -9.44
C GLU A 71 15.78 -2.02 -9.77
N GLU A 72 15.72 -1.14 -10.76
CA GLU A 72 16.81 -0.26 -11.14
C GLU A 72 17.20 0.70 -10.02
N GLY A 73 16.20 1.14 -9.26
CA GLY A 73 16.39 2.00 -8.09
C GLY A 73 16.61 3.47 -8.44
N LEU A 74 16.94 4.27 -7.43
CA LEU A 74 17.22 5.68 -7.59
C LEU A 74 18.67 5.88 -8.10
N GLY A 75 19.05 7.10 -8.43
CA GLY A 75 20.28 7.50 -9.13
C GLY A 75 21.56 6.72 -8.89
N LYS A 76 21.86 6.27 -7.67
CA LYS A 76 22.98 5.38 -7.35
C LYS A 76 22.53 3.96 -7.03
N LYS A 77 21.43 3.55 -7.59
CA LYS A 77 20.77 2.26 -7.32
C LYS A 77 20.28 2.08 -5.89
N GLU A 78 19.98 3.18 -5.18
CA GLU A 78 19.33 3.11 -3.87
C GLU A 78 17.90 2.57 -4.02
N THR A 79 17.46 1.79 -3.03
CA THR A 79 16.08 1.31 -2.98
C THR A 79 15.12 2.48 -2.75
N PRO A 80 14.12 2.71 -3.62
CA PRO A 80 13.11 3.72 -3.38
C PRO A 80 12.25 3.34 -2.17
N ILE A 81 12.06 4.28 -1.25
CA ILE A 81 11.26 4.06 -0.04
C ILE A 81 9.78 4.33 -0.33
N PHE A 82 9.50 5.31 -1.18
CA PHE A 82 8.16 5.71 -1.58
C PHE A 82 7.95 5.57 -3.10
N PRO A 83 6.74 5.26 -3.51
CA PRO A 83 5.57 4.89 -2.69
C PRO A 83 5.78 3.53 -2.01
N ILE A 84 5.12 3.31 -0.87
CA ILE A 84 4.95 1.96 -0.34
C ILE A 84 4.14 1.16 -1.37
N GLN A 85 4.74 0.12 -1.93
CA GLN A 85 4.13 -0.67 -2.99
C GLN A 85 3.44 -1.90 -2.41
N ILE A 86 2.20 -2.11 -2.81
CA ILE A 86 1.38 -3.23 -2.39
C ILE A 86 0.91 -3.99 -3.63
N PHE A 87 1.42 -5.19 -3.82
CA PHE A 87 1.00 -6.08 -4.88
C PHE A 87 -0.17 -6.95 -4.38
N LYS A 88 -1.32 -6.82 -5.03
CA LYS A 88 -2.50 -7.61 -4.74
C LYS A 88 -2.42 -8.93 -5.47
N VAL A 89 -2.58 -10.02 -4.75
CA VAL A 89 -2.53 -11.38 -5.28
C VAL A 89 -3.91 -12.00 -5.24
N LYS A 90 -4.36 -12.51 -6.37
CA LYS A 90 -5.67 -13.14 -6.56
C LYS A 90 -5.53 -14.42 -7.37
N GLU A 91 -6.10 -15.52 -6.86
CA GLU A 91 -6.21 -16.78 -7.59
C GLU A 91 -6.97 -16.60 -8.91
N GLY A 92 -6.52 -17.23 -9.97
CA GLY A 92 -7.07 -17.07 -11.31
C GLY A 92 -6.68 -15.78 -12.04
N VAL A 93 -5.94 -14.87 -11.38
CA VAL A 93 -5.38 -13.65 -11.98
C VAL A 93 -3.86 -13.64 -11.90
N ASN A 94 -3.31 -13.84 -10.72
CA ASN A 94 -1.88 -13.77 -10.46
C ASN A 94 -1.23 -15.14 -10.24
N TYR A 95 -2.00 -16.15 -9.86
CA TYR A 95 -1.49 -17.51 -9.69
C TYR A 95 -2.59 -18.55 -9.91
N SER A 96 -2.15 -19.75 -10.31
CA SER A 96 -2.89 -21.00 -10.26
C SER A 96 -1.95 -22.11 -9.75
N ASP A 97 -2.49 -23.21 -9.29
CA ASP A 97 -1.70 -24.37 -8.84
C ASP A 97 -0.85 -24.95 -9.99
N GLU A 98 -1.39 -24.91 -11.20
CA GLU A 98 -0.72 -25.41 -12.42
C GLU A 98 0.47 -24.53 -12.78
N ASP A 99 0.28 -23.20 -12.82
CA ASP A 99 1.36 -22.25 -13.12
C ASP A 99 2.45 -22.28 -12.05
N TYR A 100 2.06 -22.39 -10.79
CA TYR A 100 2.98 -22.54 -9.67
C TYR A 100 3.81 -23.83 -9.79
N THR A 101 3.16 -24.95 -10.08
CA THR A 101 3.83 -26.25 -10.26
C THR A 101 4.78 -26.19 -11.46
N PHE A 102 4.35 -25.58 -12.57
CA PHE A 102 5.20 -25.36 -13.74
C PHE A 102 6.44 -24.54 -13.39
N SER A 103 6.26 -23.43 -12.68
CA SER A 103 7.37 -22.53 -12.34
C SER A 103 8.40 -23.16 -11.41
N ILE A 104 8.00 -24.05 -10.50
CA ILE A 104 8.94 -24.80 -9.66
C ILE A 104 9.78 -25.79 -10.51
N ASN A 105 9.12 -26.50 -11.43
CA ASN A 105 9.79 -27.50 -12.26
C ASN A 105 10.64 -26.92 -13.38
N ASN A 106 10.36 -25.69 -13.81
CA ASN A 106 11.01 -24.99 -14.92
C ASN A 106 11.38 -23.56 -14.51
N PHE A 107 12.07 -23.42 -13.39
CA PHE A 107 12.30 -22.12 -12.73
C PHE A 107 13.02 -21.11 -13.63
N ASP A 108 14.11 -21.51 -14.26
CA ASP A 108 14.91 -20.63 -15.11
C ASP A 108 14.10 -20.11 -16.31
N GLU A 109 13.34 -20.98 -16.96
CA GLU A 109 12.48 -20.65 -18.08
C GLU A 109 11.33 -19.71 -17.68
N ALA A 110 10.67 -20.01 -16.55
CA ALA A 110 9.59 -19.18 -16.01
C ALA A 110 10.10 -17.78 -15.62
N MET A 111 11.29 -17.70 -15.03
CA MET A 111 11.91 -16.42 -14.65
C MET A 111 12.39 -15.65 -15.87
N GLU A 112 12.98 -16.30 -16.87
CA GLU A 112 13.37 -15.64 -18.12
C GLU A 112 12.15 -15.01 -18.80
N TYR A 113 11.03 -15.71 -18.83
CA TYR A 113 9.77 -15.17 -19.36
C TYR A 113 9.25 -13.98 -18.52
N ALA A 114 9.29 -14.08 -17.19
CA ALA A 114 8.87 -13.00 -16.31
C ALA A 114 9.73 -11.73 -16.47
N LEU A 115 11.05 -11.89 -16.60
CA LEU A 115 12.01 -10.80 -16.73
C LEU A 115 11.96 -10.14 -18.11
N ASN A 116 11.91 -10.94 -19.17
CA ASN A 116 12.04 -10.44 -20.55
C ASN A 116 10.69 -10.16 -21.23
N GLY A 117 9.58 -10.66 -20.67
CA GLY A 117 8.26 -10.54 -21.29
C GLY A 117 8.14 -11.36 -22.59
N ILE A 118 7.04 -11.09 -23.33
CA ILE A 118 6.73 -11.80 -24.58
C ILE A 118 7.74 -11.49 -25.72
N GLU A 119 8.55 -10.46 -25.57
CA GLU A 119 9.32 -9.86 -26.66
C GLU A 119 10.51 -10.70 -27.17
N LYS A 120 11.09 -11.57 -26.36
CA LYS A 120 12.25 -12.37 -26.76
C LYS A 120 11.95 -13.76 -27.30
N SER A 121 10.74 -14.22 -27.26
CA SER A 121 10.35 -15.52 -27.82
C SER A 121 10.10 -15.46 -29.35
N LYS A 122 10.96 -14.77 -30.09
CA LYS A 122 10.98 -14.88 -31.56
C LYS A 122 11.54 -16.24 -31.93
N GLY A 123 10.67 -17.23 -31.96
CA GLY A 123 10.99 -18.45 -32.67
C GLY A 123 10.48 -19.78 -32.15
N GLU A 124 10.38 -20.04 -30.84
CA GLU A 124 9.98 -21.37 -30.36
C GLU A 124 9.14 -21.29 -29.07
N GLN A 125 8.08 -22.09 -29.05
CA GLN A 125 7.10 -22.35 -28.00
C GLN A 125 6.98 -21.26 -26.90
N LYS A 126 6.05 -20.34 -27.12
CA LYS A 126 5.68 -19.35 -26.09
C LYS A 126 5.15 -20.10 -24.88
N ILE A 127 5.84 -19.98 -23.73
CA ILE A 127 5.26 -20.32 -22.45
C ILE A 127 3.94 -19.54 -22.36
N LYS A 128 2.88 -20.23 -22.15
CA LYS A 128 1.58 -19.62 -21.88
C LYS A 128 1.17 -20.02 -20.48
N PHE A 129 1.29 -19.11 -19.56
CA PHE A 129 0.69 -19.28 -18.24
C PHE A 129 -0.83 -19.35 -18.34
N ASN A 130 -1.45 -20.11 -17.45
CA ASN A 130 -2.89 -20.28 -17.42
C ASN A 130 -3.60 -19.01 -16.98
N VAL A 131 -2.95 -18.23 -16.09
CA VAL A 131 -3.52 -16.98 -15.60
C VAL A 131 -2.77 -15.76 -16.16
N PRO A 132 -3.48 -14.64 -16.37
CA PRO A 132 -2.96 -13.52 -17.15
C PRO A 132 -1.75 -12.78 -16.52
N ASN A 133 -1.66 -12.74 -15.19
CA ASN A 133 -0.66 -11.93 -14.47
C ASN A 133 0.35 -12.79 -13.68
N PHE A 134 0.52 -14.06 -14.01
CA PHE A 134 1.48 -14.90 -13.30
C PHE A 134 2.93 -14.44 -13.55
N ASP A 135 3.26 -14.02 -14.77
CA ASP A 135 4.55 -13.44 -15.11
C ASP A 135 4.87 -12.17 -14.29
N LEU A 136 3.89 -11.30 -14.10
CA LEU A 136 4.03 -10.11 -13.27
C LEU A 136 4.17 -10.46 -11.79
N PHE A 137 3.52 -11.51 -11.33
CA PHE A 137 3.69 -12.02 -9.98
C PHE A 137 5.11 -12.55 -9.75
N LEU A 138 5.65 -13.36 -10.66
CA LEU A 138 7.05 -13.83 -10.60
C LEU A 138 8.02 -12.66 -10.62
N LEU A 139 7.85 -11.71 -11.53
CA LEU A 139 8.67 -10.50 -11.58
C LEU A 139 8.62 -9.72 -10.26
N SER A 140 7.42 -9.59 -9.68
CA SER A 140 7.28 -8.90 -8.40
C SER A 140 8.02 -9.60 -7.26
N CYS A 141 8.05 -10.94 -7.25
CA CYS A 141 8.79 -11.73 -6.27
C CYS A 141 10.31 -11.53 -6.42
N ASP A 142 10.82 -11.51 -7.65
CA ASP A 142 12.24 -11.23 -7.92
C ASP A 142 12.62 -9.83 -7.43
N VAL A 143 11.84 -8.81 -7.79
CA VAL A 143 12.07 -7.42 -7.33
C VAL A 143 12.01 -7.32 -5.81
N THR A 144 11.03 -7.95 -5.16
CA THR A 144 10.94 -7.97 -3.69
C THR A 144 12.16 -8.59 -3.05
N SER A 145 12.73 -9.64 -3.63
CA SER A 145 13.92 -10.31 -3.10
C SER A 145 15.14 -9.39 -3.07
N ARG A 146 15.20 -8.41 -3.96
CA ARG A 146 16.33 -7.47 -4.10
C ARG A 146 16.07 -6.11 -3.47
N ARG A 147 14.81 -5.65 -3.44
CA ARG A 147 14.43 -4.28 -3.07
C ARG A 147 13.52 -4.18 -1.86
N LEU A 148 13.05 -5.31 -1.29
CA LEU A 148 12.07 -5.40 -0.20
C LEU A 148 10.67 -4.84 -0.55
N PHE A 149 10.44 -4.50 -1.79
CA PHE A 149 9.16 -4.07 -2.37
C PHE A 149 8.89 -4.83 -3.68
N PRO A 150 7.62 -5.05 -4.03
CA PRO A 150 6.40 -4.72 -3.28
C PRO A 150 6.14 -5.64 -2.07
N ASN A 151 5.29 -5.18 -1.14
CA ASN A 151 4.63 -6.03 -0.16
C ASN A 151 3.39 -6.69 -0.80
N TYR A 152 2.86 -7.76 -0.18
CA TYR A 152 1.76 -8.53 -0.75
C TYR A 152 0.49 -8.45 0.09
N VAL A 153 -0.65 -8.41 -0.61
CA VAL A 153 -1.98 -8.60 -0.03
C VAL A 153 -2.71 -9.69 -0.81
N PHE A 154 -3.10 -10.75 -0.11
CA PHE A 154 -3.82 -11.87 -0.68
C PHE A 154 -5.33 -11.63 -0.59
N LEU A 155 -5.99 -11.54 -1.75
CA LEU A 155 -7.42 -11.24 -1.84
C LEU A 155 -8.31 -12.44 -1.54
N ASP A 156 -7.75 -13.65 -1.55
CA ASP A 156 -8.49 -14.90 -1.32
C ASP A 156 -8.62 -15.29 0.15
N THR A 157 -7.97 -14.56 1.04
CA THR A 157 -8.16 -14.78 2.48
C THR A 157 -9.59 -14.43 2.90
N GLU A 158 -10.14 -15.15 3.86
CA GLU A 158 -11.54 -15.05 4.29
C GLU A 158 -11.97 -13.59 4.57
N PHE A 159 -11.13 -12.82 5.24
CA PHE A 159 -11.41 -11.43 5.59
C PHE A 159 -11.22 -10.44 4.44
N ASN A 160 -10.58 -10.83 3.33
CA ASN A 160 -10.36 -9.98 2.16
C ASN A 160 -11.31 -10.28 1.01
N LYS A 161 -12.00 -11.42 1.03
CA LYS A 161 -12.99 -11.76 0.01
C LYS A 161 -14.13 -10.76 -0.05
N HIS A 162 -14.61 -10.50 -1.26
CA HIS A 162 -15.81 -9.73 -1.51
C HIS A 162 -16.74 -10.49 -2.48
N GLU A 163 -18.01 -10.59 -2.11
CA GLU A 163 -19.00 -11.38 -2.85
C GLU A 163 -19.25 -10.89 -4.29
N LYS A 164 -19.10 -9.59 -4.51
CA LYS A 164 -19.30 -8.94 -5.80
C LYS A 164 -18.08 -8.94 -6.71
N TRP A 165 -16.93 -9.39 -6.21
CA TRP A 165 -15.72 -9.40 -7.03
C TRP A 165 -15.85 -10.39 -8.19
N ARG A 166 -15.55 -9.96 -9.42
CA ARG A 166 -15.51 -10.78 -10.63
C ARG A 166 -14.30 -10.40 -11.47
N ALA A 167 -13.64 -11.38 -12.05
CA ALA A 167 -12.40 -11.17 -12.82
C ALA A 167 -12.61 -10.33 -14.08
N ASP A 168 -13.77 -10.46 -14.71
CA ASP A 168 -14.19 -9.79 -15.93
C ASP A 168 -14.85 -8.41 -15.69
N ASP A 169 -15.11 -8.02 -14.44
CA ASP A 169 -15.67 -6.71 -14.11
C ASP A 169 -14.57 -5.64 -14.21
N PRO A 170 -14.69 -4.65 -15.11
CA PRO A 170 -13.75 -3.53 -15.18
C PRO A 170 -13.73 -2.68 -13.91
N LEU A 171 -14.75 -2.78 -13.06
CA LEU A 171 -14.85 -2.09 -11.79
C LEU A 171 -14.48 -2.96 -10.58
N LYS A 172 -13.89 -4.15 -10.80
CA LYS A 172 -13.48 -5.08 -9.74
C LYS A 172 -12.61 -4.45 -8.67
N TYR A 173 -11.82 -3.44 -9.00
CA TYR A 173 -10.99 -2.70 -8.05
C TYR A 173 -11.77 -2.10 -6.87
N LYS A 174 -13.07 -1.83 -7.04
CA LYS A 174 -13.95 -1.34 -5.96
C LYS A 174 -14.16 -2.37 -4.86
N TYR A 175 -14.06 -3.63 -5.23
CA TYR A 175 -14.30 -4.80 -4.37
C TYR A 175 -13.02 -5.46 -3.89
N GLU A 176 -11.91 -4.76 -4.01
CA GLU A 176 -10.61 -5.21 -3.54
C GLU A 176 -10.20 -4.42 -2.31
N VAL A 177 -9.68 -5.15 -1.33
CA VAL A 177 -9.02 -4.51 -0.19
C VAL A 177 -7.84 -3.67 -0.66
N ALA A 178 -7.61 -2.55 -0.01
CA ALA A 178 -6.40 -1.75 -0.19
C ALA A 178 -5.73 -1.48 1.15
N THR A 179 -4.46 -1.12 1.11
CA THR A 179 -3.77 -0.60 2.27
C THR A 179 -3.37 0.85 2.04
N MET A 180 -3.55 1.67 3.08
CA MET A 180 -2.94 2.99 3.16
C MET A 180 -1.60 2.86 3.89
N GLY A 181 -0.52 3.28 3.23
CA GLY A 181 0.82 3.00 3.70
C GLY A 181 1.11 1.49 3.70
N CYS A 182 1.91 1.03 4.64
CA CYS A 182 2.39 -0.35 4.66
C CYS A 182 1.43 -1.37 5.29
N ARG A 183 0.47 -0.94 6.14
CA ARG A 183 -0.30 -1.88 6.98
C ARG A 183 -1.72 -1.46 7.32
N THR A 184 -2.15 -0.25 7.02
CA THR A 184 -3.50 0.20 7.33
C THR A 184 -4.46 -0.37 6.30
N ARG A 185 -5.11 -1.47 6.65
CA ARG A 185 -6.12 -2.12 5.80
C ARG A 185 -7.37 -1.25 5.71
N VAL A 186 -7.87 -1.05 4.51
CA VAL A 186 -9.06 -0.25 4.20
C VAL A 186 -10.02 -1.08 3.37
N PHE A 187 -11.15 -1.41 3.94
CA PHE A 187 -12.14 -2.21 3.23
C PHE A 187 -13.54 -2.12 3.86
N GLU A 188 -13.69 -2.47 5.14
CA GLU A 188 -14.97 -2.43 5.84
C GLU A 188 -15.50 -1.01 5.98
N ASN A 189 -16.83 -0.90 5.99
CA ASN A 189 -17.55 0.33 6.23
C ASN A 189 -18.69 0.08 7.20
N LEU A 190 -18.81 0.94 8.22
CA LEU A 190 -19.91 0.87 9.17
C LEU A 190 -21.23 1.41 8.59
N HIS A 191 -21.17 2.31 7.62
CA HIS A 191 -22.30 3.08 7.11
C HIS A 191 -22.41 3.07 5.59
N GLY A 192 -22.03 1.99 4.94
CA GLY A 192 -22.08 1.90 3.49
C GLY A 192 -21.56 0.58 2.96
N GLU A 193 -21.34 0.53 1.66
CA GLU A 193 -20.82 -0.66 0.99
C GLU A 193 -19.37 -0.94 1.41
N LYS A 194 -19.04 -2.20 1.57
CA LYS A 194 -17.68 -2.67 1.78
C LYS A 194 -16.84 -2.32 0.54
N SER A 195 -15.95 -1.35 0.67
CA SER A 195 -15.11 -0.85 -0.43
C SER A 195 -13.87 -0.15 0.11
N SER A 196 -12.80 -0.17 -0.68
CA SER A 196 -11.57 0.59 -0.38
C SER A 196 -11.60 2.02 -0.94
N LEU A 197 -12.58 2.37 -1.76
CA LEU A 197 -12.66 3.68 -2.41
C LEU A 197 -13.19 4.77 -1.49
N GLY A 198 -12.76 6.00 -1.74
CA GLY A 198 -13.23 7.17 -1.01
C GLY A 198 -12.83 7.18 0.46
N ARG A 199 -11.76 6.48 0.82
CA ARG A 199 -11.25 6.41 2.19
C ARG A 199 -10.08 7.35 2.38
N GLY A 200 -9.94 7.87 3.59
CA GLY A 200 -8.83 8.74 3.97
C GLY A 200 -8.62 8.75 5.47
N ASN A 201 -7.41 9.13 5.88
CA ASN A 201 -7.10 9.42 7.27
C ASN A 201 -7.39 10.89 7.54
N LEU A 202 -8.42 11.18 8.31
CA LEU A 202 -8.78 12.55 8.67
C LEU A 202 -7.86 13.11 9.74
N SER A 203 -7.42 12.27 10.69
CA SER A 203 -6.58 12.68 11.79
C SER A 203 -5.90 11.47 12.44
N PHE A 204 -4.75 11.69 13.06
CA PHE A 204 -4.08 10.69 13.88
C PHE A 204 -3.49 11.32 15.13
N THR A 205 -3.25 10.50 16.14
CA THR A 205 -2.57 10.89 17.37
C THR A 205 -1.67 9.75 17.83
N SER A 206 -0.44 10.06 18.16
CA SER A 206 0.52 9.07 18.70
C SER A 206 0.54 9.14 20.22
N ILE A 207 0.52 7.98 20.88
CA ILE A 207 0.66 7.83 22.32
C ILE A 207 2.11 7.44 22.62
N ASN A 208 2.79 8.23 23.44
CA ASN A 208 4.16 7.96 23.85
C ASN A 208 4.18 7.01 25.06
N PHE A 209 4.10 5.70 24.81
CA PHE A 209 4.18 4.67 25.85
C PHE A 209 5.46 4.70 26.70
N PRO A 210 6.67 4.89 26.13
CA PRO A 210 7.88 5.03 26.93
C PRO A 210 7.79 6.15 27.98
N ARG A 211 7.24 7.31 27.61
CA ARG A 211 7.03 8.42 28.55
C ARG A 211 6.06 8.03 29.66
N ILE A 212 4.96 7.35 29.34
CA ILE A 212 4.01 6.86 30.35
C ILE A 212 4.68 5.90 31.30
N ALA A 213 5.47 4.93 30.82
CA ALA A 213 6.19 3.98 31.64
C ALA A 213 7.17 4.65 32.59
N ILE A 214 7.94 5.63 32.12
CA ILE A 214 8.88 6.42 32.95
C ILE A 214 8.14 7.19 34.03
N GLN A 215 7.04 7.85 33.72
CA GLN A 215 6.24 8.61 34.67
C GLN A 215 5.63 7.69 35.73
N VAL A 216 5.08 6.57 35.35
CA VAL A 216 4.51 5.57 36.26
C VAL A 216 5.60 5.01 37.16
N ARG A 217 6.77 4.65 36.61
CA ARG A 217 7.90 4.16 37.41
C ARG A 217 8.30 5.17 38.48
N LYS A 218 8.48 6.43 38.14
CA LYS A 218 8.80 7.48 39.12
C LYS A 218 7.72 7.58 40.21
N SER A 219 6.44 7.59 39.84
CA SER A 219 5.33 7.65 40.78
C SER A 219 5.30 6.44 41.71
N VAL A 220 5.60 5.24 41.23
CA VAL A 220 5.67 4.03 42.07
C VAL A 220 6.88 4.08 43.01
N GLU A 221 8.04 4.50 42.53
CA GLU A 221 9.25 4.64 43.35
C GLU A 221 9.04 5.64 44.48
N GLU A 222 8.36 6.74 44.25
CA GLU A 222 7.98 7.70 45.30
C GLU A 222 7.00 7.09 46.32
N GLU A 223 5.96 6.40 45.86
CA GLU A 223 4.98 5.75 46.72
C GLU A 223 5.63 4.65 47.60
N MET A 224 6.64 3.97 47.10
CA MET A 224 7.33 2.89 47.78
C MET A 224 8.34 3.36 48.83
N LYS A 225 8.83 4.63 48.73
CA LYS A 225 9.85 5.17 49.66
C LYS A 225 9.48 5.06 51.13
N ASN A 226 8.20 5.30 51.45
CA ASN A 226 7.72 5.37 52.82
C ASN A 226 6.99 4.07 53.30
N LYS A 227 6.99 3.02 52.48
CA LYS A 227 6.35 1.74 52.83
C LYS A 227 7.34 0.80 53.49
N LYS A 228 6.93 0.14 54.57
CA LYS A 228 7.71 -0.94 55.22
C LYS A 228 7.30 -2.27 54.58
N PHE A 229 8.29 -3.13 54.34
CA PHE A 229 8.11 -4.46 53.75
C PHE A 229 8.80 -5.50 54.66
N LEU A 230 8.27 -6.72 54.68
CA LEU A 230 8.80 -7.82 55.49
C LEU A 230 10.12 -8.35 54.93
N ASN A 231 10.22 -8.33 53.58
CA ASN A 231 11.41 -8.79 52.88
C ASN A 231 11.49 -8.15 51.47
N GLU A 232 12.62 -8.34 50.79
CA GLU A 232 12.86 -7.79 49.45
C GLU A 232 11.96 -8.46 48.38
N THR A 233 11.51 -9.68 48.55
CA THR A 233 10.58 -10.38 47.64
C THR A 233 9.21 -9.70 47.66
N GLU A 234 8.64 -9.52 48.85
CA GLU A 234 7.35 -8.80 48.99
C GLU A 234 7.41 -7.38 48.39
N LYS A 235 8.51 -6.67 48.63
CA LYS A 235 8.74 -5.36 48.10
C LYS A 235 8.78 -5.37 46.56
N LYS A 236 9.45 -6.35 45.97
CA LYS A 236 9.54 -6.52 44.52
C LYS A 236 8.19 -6.84 43.89
N ASP A 237 7.45 -7.77 44.48
CA ASP A 237 6.13 -8.18 43.99
C ASP A 237 5.13 -7.04 44.09
N LYS A 238 5.12 -6.32 45.22
CA LYS A 238 4.26 -5.15 45.37
C LYS A 238 4.63 -4.03 44.42
N LYS A 239 5.90 -3.80 44.14
CA LYS A 239 6.37 -2.86 43.14
C LYS A 239 5.87 -3.23 41.76
N ASN A 240 5.98 -4.49 41.36
CA ASN A 240 5.53 -4.96 40.04
C ASN A 240 4.02 -4.83 39.88
N GLU A 241 3.25 -5.26 40.87
CA GLU A 241 1.79 -5.09 40.89
C GLU A 241 1.37 -3.61 40.71
N LEU A 242 2.01 -2.72 41.44
CA LEU A 242 1.74 -1.29 41.35
C LEU A 242 2.13 -0.70 39.98
N LEU A 243 3.26 -1.12 39.43
CA LEU A 243 3.72 -0.69 38.10
C LEU A 243 2.70 -1.08 37.04
N GLU A 244 2.31 -2.36 37.02
CA GLU A 244 1.36 -2.89 36.06
C GLU A 244 0.01 -2.16 36.15
N ARG A 245 -0.58 -2.12 37.35
CA ARG A 245 -1.87 -1.47 37.58
C ARG A 245 -1.87 0.01 37.21
N LYS A 246 -0.86 0.77 37.63
CA LYS A 246 -0.77 2.22 37.31
C LYS A 246 -0.49 2.45 35.84
N PHE A 247 0.31 1.59 35.21
CA PHE A 247 0.59 1.69 33.78
C PHE A 247 -0.69 1.44 32.96
N GLN A 248 -1.39 0.34 33.23
CA GLN A 248 -2.66 0.03 32.57
C GLN A 248 -3.69 1.16 32.75
N LYS A 249 -3.86 1.65 33.97
CA LYS A 249 -4.74 2.77 34.27
C LYS A 249 -4.36 4.01 33.43
N LYS A 250 -3.08 4.37 33.40
CA LYS A 250 -2.61 5.55 32.67
C LYS A 250 -2.76 5.41 31.16
N VAL A 251 -2.55 4.20 30.63
CA VAL A 251 -2.78 3.89 29.22
C VAL A 251 -4.26 4.05 28.87
N ILE A 252 -5.17 3.49 29.68
CA ILE A 252 -6.62 3.60 29.47
C ILE A 252 -7.06 5.07 29.49
N GLU A 253 -6.67 5.83 30.50
CA GLU A 253 -6.98 7.27 30.61
C GLU A 253 -6.48 8.06 29.40
N THR A 254 -5.23 7.77 28.95
CA THR A 254 -4.64 8.46 27.81
C THR A 254 -5.35 8.07 26.51
N THR A 255 -5.69 6.80 26.33
CA THR A 255 -6.41 6.30 25.15
C THR A 255 -7.81 6.94 25.06
N TYR A 256 -8.51 7.04 26.19
CA TYR A 256 -9.81 7.72 26.26
C TYR A 256 -9.71 9.20 25.85
N LEU A 257 -8.69 9.91 26.37
CA LEU A 257 -8.43 11.31 26.01
C LEU A 257 -8.14 11.47 24.53
N VAL A 258 -7.31 10.59 23.96
CA VAL A 258 -6.99 10.56 22.52
C VAL A 258 -8.25 10.31 21.70
N GLY A 259 -9.07 9.34 22.07
CA GLY A 259 -10.35 9.07 21.39
C GLY A 259 -11.27 10.28 21.38
N LYS A 260 -11.40 10.96 22.52
CA LYS A 260 -12.16 12.20 22.62
C LYS A 260 -11.64 13.31 21.70
N GLN A 261 -10.32 13.53 21.69
CA GLN A 261 -9.69 14.50 20.79
C GLN A 261 -9.90 14.19 19.31
N LEU A 262 -9.82 12.91 18.92
CA LEU A 262 -10.04 12.51 17.53
C LEU A 262 -11.49 12.75 17.10
N ILE A 263 -12.47 12.50 17.98
CA ILE A 263 -13.89 12.80 17.74
C ILE A 263 -14.10 14.31 17.60
N GLU A 264 -13.52 15.12 18.46
CA GLU A 264 -13.62 16.58 18.39
C GLU A 264 -13.01 17.12 17.08
N ARG A 265 -11.84 16.60 16.66
CA ARG A 265 -11.22 16.95 15.37
C ARG A 265 -12.10 16.54 14.19
N PHE A 266 -12.65 15.33 14.21
CA PHE A 266 -13.59 14.87 13.19
C PHE A 266 -14.81 15.78 13.09
N ASN A 267 -15.44 16.11 14.22
CA ASN A 267 -16.60 17.01 14.26
C ASN A 267 -16.29 18.40 13.72
N PHE A 268 -15.07 18.89 13.92
CA PHE A 268 -14.62 20.14 13.30
C PHE A 268 -14.39 19.99 11.79
N GLN A 269 -13.66 18.95 11.38
CA GLN A 269 -13.29 18.74 9.99
C GLN A 269 -14.50 18.49 9.09
N LYS A 270 -15.51 17.74 9.56
CA LYS A 270 -16.72 17.44 8.79
C LYS A 270 -17.56 18.68 8.47
N THR A 271 -17.33 19.82 9.12
CA THR A 271 -18.00 21.09 8.80
C THR A 271 -17.32 21.85 7.68
N ALA A 272 -16.21 21.35 7.16
CA ALA A 272 -15.49 21.98 6.05
C ALA A 272 -16.28 21.86 4.74
N LEU A 273 -16.31 22.94 3.99
CA LEU A 273 -17.05 23.02 2.71
C LEU A 273 -16.09 22.93 1.53
N GLY A 274 -16.52 22.33 0.43
CA GLY A 274 -15.73 22.19 -0.79
C GLY A 274 -15.18 23.52 -1.33
N LYS A 275 -15.89 24.64 -1.15
CA LYS A 275 -15.44 25.97 -1.53
C LYS A 275 -14.20 26.49 -0.78
N GLN A 276 -13.91 25.93 0.40
CA GLN A 276 -12.74 26.28 1.19
C GLN A 276 -11.43 25.71 0.62
N PHE A 277 -11.55 24.76 -0.33
CA PHE A 277 -10.42 24.05 -0.92
C PHE A 277 -10.41 24.18 -2.46
N PRO A 278 -10.34 25.41 -3.01
CA PRO A 278 -10.46 25.63 -4.45
C PRO A 278 -9.35 24.90 -5.24
N PHE A 279 -8.13 24.85 -4.72
CA PHE A 279 -7.01 24.18 -5.38
C PHE A 279 -7.27 22.67 -5.52
N MET A 280 -7.68 22.01 -4.46
CA MET A 280 -7.97 20.57 -4.46
C MET A 280 -9.11 20.24 -5.43
N ARG A 281 -10.10 21.11 -5.48
CA ARG A 281 -11.28 20.97 -6.34
C ARG A 281 -10.98 21.21 -7.81
N CYS A 282 -10.27 22.30 -8.15
CA CYS A 282 -9.96 22.64 -9.53
C CYS A 282 -8.96 21.68 -10.19
N ASN A 283 -8.15 20.99 -9.41
CA ASN A 283 -7.16 20.05 -9.92
C ASN A 283 -7.58 18.58 -9.75
N ASP A 284 -8.86 18.33 -9.42
CA ASP A 284 -9.43 16.98 -9.21
C ASP A 284 -8.58 16.07 -8.30
N LEU A 285 -7.95 16.67 -7.28
CA LEU A 285 -7.09 15.96 -6.34
C LEU A 285 -7.88 15.08 -5.36
N TRP A 286 -9.15 15.38 -5.18
CA TRP A 286 -10.10 14.52 -4.47
C TRP A 286 -11.06 13.90 -5.48
N LYS A 287 -11.03 12.59 -5.59
CA LYS A 287 -11.87 11.87 -6.54
C LYS A 287 -13.36 12.17 -6.31
N GLY A 288 -14.03 12.63 -7.37
CA GLY A 288 -15.46 12.97 -7.31
C GLY A 288 -15.79 14.38 -6.88
N MET A 289 -14.83 15.18 -6.44
CA MET A 289 -15.05 16.58 -6.03
C MET A 289 -15.63 17.47 -7.14
N GLY A 290 -15.35 17.18 -8.42
CA GLY A 290 -15.94 17.90 -9.54
C GLY A 290 -17.48 17.78 -9.63
N LYS A 291 -18.08 16.81 -8.94
CA LYS A 291 -19.52 16.59 -8.85
C LYS A 291 -20.16 17.17 -7.59
N ILE A 292 -19.34 17.67 -6.67
CA ILE A 292 -19.78 18.24 -5.39
C ILE A 292 -19.93 19.75 -5.57
N ASP A 293 -21.09 20.30 -5.20
CA ASP A 293 -21.27 21.74 -5.10
C ASP A 293 -20.27 22.31 -4.08
N GLY A 294 -19.71 23.48 -4.34
CA GLY A 294 -18.82 24.16 -3.39
C GLY A 294 -19.40 24.41 -2.01
N ASN A 295 -20.70 24.28 -1.86
CA ASN A 295 -21.41 24.42 -0.59
C ASN A 295 -21.62 23.09 0.13
N ASP A 296 -21.30 21.94 -0.48
CA ASP A 296 -21.43 20.64 0.17
C ASP A 296 -20.33 20.45 1.22
N GLU A 297 -20.66 19.74 2.29
CA GLU A 297 -19.71 19.28 3.30
C GLU A 297 -18.79 18.21 2.67
N ILE A 298 -17.54 18.18 3.11
CA ILE A 298 -16.52 17.25 2.62
C ILE A 298 -16.55 15.98 3.46
#